data_3cd71bdabbcb609153b463fe79673007
#
_entry.id   3cd71bdabbcb609153b463fe79673007
#
_cell.length_a   1.000
_cell.length_b   1.000
_cell.length_c   1.000
_cell.angle_alpha   90.00
_cell.angle_beta   90.00
_cell.angle_gamma   90.00
#
_symmetry.space_group_name_H-M   'P 1'
#
loop_
_entity.id
_entity.type
_entity.pdbx_description
1 polymer ?
#
loop_
_entity_poly.entity_id
_entity_poly.type
_entity_poly.pdbx_seq_one_letter_code
_entity_poly.pdbx_strand_id
1 'polypeptide(L)'
;MANHEIHQCRGCFSCWFKKPGECVLQDNMQKLLQLYNESDIIGFATPIYTWNMTALLKNFVDRLAPLKCPKMTEQNGNYDLQDVKAKTQKFVVISNCGFPGDNNFEVLRASVAYCNPSLEIYRNCGKLLKTKNPIACEKVEQWLKVVERAGREMLVQGNISADIAEALNMQLMSVKEYAAFLGM
;
A
#
# COMPACT_ATOMS: atom_id res chain seq x y z
N MET A 1 -5.32 -6.39 -9.68
CA MET A 1 -4.54 -7.66 -9.57
C MET A 1 -5.43 -8.90 -9.60
N ALA A 2 -6.59 -8.93 -8.98
CA ALA A 2 -7.46 -10.13 -8.98
C ALA A 2 -7.79 -10.70 -10.38
N ASN A 3 -7.77 -9.88 -11.42
CA ASN A 3 -8.04 -10.29 -12.80
C ASN A 3 -6.76 -10.65 -13.60
N HIS A 4 -5.60 -10.68 -12.94
CA HIS A 4 -4.33 -11.03 -13.56
C HIS A 4 -3.80 -12.31 -12.92
N GLU A 5 -3.47 -13.28 -13.76
CA GLU A 5 -2.78 -14.48 -13.31
C GLU A 5 -1.32 -14.14 -13.04
N ILE A 6 -0.89 -14.28 -11.80
CA ILE A 6 0.48 -14.05 -11.34
C ILE A 6 0.90 -15.28 -10.53
N HIS A 7 1.87 -16.03 -11.02
CA HIS A 7 2.46 -17.13 -10.26
C HIS A 7 3.35 -16.63 -9.12
N GLN A 8 3.50 -17.44 -8.10
CA GLN A 8 4.36 -17.12 -6.96
C GLN A 8 5.84 -17.06 -7.38
N CYS A 9 6.60 -16.19 -6.74
CA CYS A 9 8.05 -16.15 -6.91
C CYS A 9 8.67 -17.47 -6.46
N ARG A 10 9.52 -18.06 -7.30
CA ARG A 10 10.22 -19.33 -7.01
C ARG A 10 11.57 -19.13 -6.32
N GLY A 11 12.01 -17.89 -6.09
CA GLY A 11 13.32 -17.60 -5.51
C GLY A 11 14.50 -18.10 -6.36
N CYS A 12 14.32 -18.26 -7.67
CA CYS A 12 15.33 -18.88 -8.55
C CYS A 12 16.46 -17.92 -8.97
N PHE A 13 16.34 -16.64 -8.67
CA PHE A 13 17.29 -15.57 -9.00
C PHE A 13 17.68 -15.46 -10.48
N SER A 14 16.95 -16.09 -11.39
CA SER A 14 17.21 -16.01 -12.84
C SER A 14 17.11 -14.58 -13.36
N CYS A 15 16.24 -13.76 -12.78
CA CYS A 15 16.07 -12.34 -13.09
C CYS A 15 17.27 -11.46 -12.68
N TRP A 16 18.26 -12.02 -11.97
CA TRP A 16 19.50 -11.35 -11.62
C TRP A 16 20.68 -11.88 -12.38
N PHE A 17 20.77 -13.22 -12.56
CA PHE A 17 22.00 -13.88 -13.02
C PHE A 17 21.90 -14.47 -14.43
N LYS A 18 20.69 -14.85 -14.90
CA LYS A 18 20.53 -15.48 -16.23
C LYS A 18 19.90 -14.51 -17.24
N LYS A 19 18.88 -13.77 -16.82
CA LYS A 19 18.16 -12.76 -17.62
C LYS A 19 17.92 -11.53 -16.78
N PRO A 20 18.93 -10.67 -16.57
CA PRO A 20 18.80 -9.47 -15.73
C PRO A 20 17.62 -8.60 -16.15
N GLY A 21 16.74 -8.27 -15.19
CA GLY A 21 15.55 -7.47 -15.40
C GLY A 21 14.31 -8.24 -15.89
N GLU A 22 14.44 -9.55 -16.19
CA GLU A 22 13.32 -10.37 -16.70
C GLU A 22 13.03 -11.57 -15.80
N CYS A 23 11.75 -11.81 -15.50
CA CYS A 23 11.34 -13.03 -14.83
C CYS A 23 11.19 -14.18 -15.83
N VAL A 24 11.60 -15.38 -15.44
CA VAL A 24 11.45 -16.59 -16.28
C VAL A 24 10.02 -17.11 -16.33
N LEU A 25 9.17 -16.73 -15.37
CA LEU A 25 7.77 -17.12 -15.35
C LEU A 25 7.01 -16.30 -16.40
N GLN A 26 6.30 -17.01 -17.28
CA GLN A 26 5.48 -16.41 -18.34
C GLN A 26 4.05 -16.24 -17.81
N ASP A 27 3.73 -15.05 -17.33
CA ASP A 27 2.43 -14.69 -16.80
C ASP A 27 2.18 -13.17 -16.94
N ASN A 28 1.10 -12.65 -16.36
CA ASN A 28 0.77 -11.24 -16.46
C ASN A 28 1.76 -10.30 -15.72
N MET A 29 2.73 -10.85 -14.98
CA MET A 29 3.67 -10.03 -14.23
C MET A 29 4.59 -9.19 -15.13
N GLN A 30 4.92 -9.66 -16.33
CA GLN A 30 5.74 -8.87 -17.28
C GLN A 30 5.07 -7.54 -17.61
N LYS A 31 3.76 -7.58 -17.91
CA LYS A 31 2.98 -6.36 -18.18
C LYS A 31 2.89 -5.46 -16.95
N LEU A 32 2.72 -6.05 -15.77
CA LEU A 32 2.63 -5.29 -14.52
C LEU A 32 3.97 -4.65 -14.14
N LEU A 33 5.09 -5.31 -14.39
CA LEU A 33 6.43 -4.74 -14.20
C LEU A 33 6.67 -3.56 -15.15
N GLN A 34 6.22 -3.67 -16.40
CA GLN A 34 6.30 -2.56 -17.35
C GLN A 34 5.49 -1.36 -16.85
N LEU A 35 4.21 -1.57 -16.50
CA LEU A 35 3.34 -0.52 -15.96
C LEU A 35 3.92 0.10 -14.68
N TYR A 36 4.48 -0.72 -13.80
CA TYR A 36 5.16 -0.25 -12.59
C TYR A 36 6.32 0.69 -12.92
N ASN A 37 7.16 0.34 -13.90
CA ASN A 37 8.31 1.14 -14.31
C ASN A 37 7.94 2.43 -15.06
N GLU A 38 6.79 2.47 -15.70
CA GLU A 38 6.31 3.60 -16.50
C GLU A 38 5.44 4.57 -15.68
N SER A 39 5.03 4.16 -14.47
CA SER A 39 4.15 4.97 -13.61
C SER A 39 4.95 5.98 -12.78
N ASP A 40 4.44 7.20 -12.66
CA ASP A 40 4.97 8.23 -11.75
C ASP A 40 4.52 8.00 -10.31
N ILE A 41 3.37 7.34 -10.13
CA ILE A 41 2.78 7.04 -8.82
C ILE A 41 2.42 5.57 -8.74
N ILE A 42 2.88 4.92 -7.69
CA ILE A 42 2.55 3.52 -7.37
C ILE A 42 1.63 3.50 -6.16
N GLY A 43 0.41 2.98 -6.34
CA GLY A 43 -0.56 2.81 -5.26
C GLY A 43 -0.66 1.36 -4.79
N PHE A 44 -0.39 1.11 -3.51
CA PHE A 44 -0.67 -0.17 -2.85
C PHE A 44 -1.96 -0.06 -2.06
N ALA A 45 -3.04 -0.65 -2.57
CA ALA A 45 -4.33 -0.71 -1.89
C ALA A 45 -4.62 -2.13 -1.43
N THR A 46 -4.77 -2.34 -0.13
CA THR A 46 -4.98 -3.67 0.47
C THR A 46 -5.77 -3.58 1.78
N PRO A 47 -6.74 -4.45 2.03
CA PRO A 47 -7.25 -4.62 3.40
C PRO A 47 -6.18 -5.31 4.26
N ILE A 48 -6.30 -5.15 5.58
CA ILE A 48 -5.51 -5.95 6.52
C ILE A 48 -6.11 -7.34 6.63
N TYR A 49 -5.31 -8.35 6.28
CA TYR A 49 -5.58 -9.76 6.56
C TYR A 49 -4.45 -10.29 7.43
N THR A 50 -4.81 -10.78 8.64
CA THR A 50 -3.82 -11.29 9.60
C THR A 50 -2.66 -10.29 9.81
N TRP A 51 -3.02 -9.03 10.16
CA TRP A 51 -2.14 -7.88 10.45
C TRP A 51 -1.27 -7.37 9.29
N ASN A 52 -1.36 -7.94 8.10
CA ASN A 52 -0.52 -7.55 6.97
C ASN A 52 -1.33 -7.39 5.68
N MET A 53 -0.61 -7.07 4.57
CA MET A 53 -1.19 -7.06 3.23
C MET A 53 -1.74 -8.44 2.85
N THR A 54 -2.68 -8.44 1.93
CA THR A 54 -3.23 -9.69 1.39
C THR A 54 -2.16 -10.51 0.65
N ALA A 55 -2.32 -11.83 0.63
CA ALA A 55 -1.47 -12.73 -0.15
C ALA A 55 -1.37 -12.32 -1.62
N LEU A 56 -2.44 -11.77 -2.20
CA LEU A 56 -2.45 -11.29 -3.58
C LEU A 56 -1.50 -10.10 -3.79
N LEU A 57 -1.49 -9.11 -2.88
CA LEU A 57 -0.54 -8.01 -2.97
C LEU A 57 0.88 -8.49 -2.67
N LYS A 58 1.05 -9.35 -1.66
CA LYS A 58 2.37 -9.92 -1.31
C LYS A 58 2.96 -10.68 -2.49
N ASN A 59 2.17 -11.49 -3.19
CA ASN A 59 2.62 -12.19 -4.39
C ASN A 59 3.15 -11.22 -5.47
N PHE A 60 2.45 -10.10 -5.69
CA PHE A 60 2.93 -9.06 -6.60
C PHE A 60 4.26 -8.44 -6.12
N VAL A 61 4.34 -8.07 -4.85
CA VAL A 61 5.55 -7.46 -4.27
C VAL A 61 6.75 -8.40 -4.35
N ASP A 62 6.59 -9.70 -4.07
CA ASP A 62 7.65 -10.69 -4.17
C ASP A 62 8.17 -10.86 -5.61
N ARG A 63 7.36 -10.51 -6.59
CA ARG A 63 7.70 -10.56 -8.01
C ARG A 63 8.33 -9.27 -8.56
N LEU A 64 8.62 -8.27 -7.69
CA LEU A 64 9.35 -7.05 -8.07
C LEU A 64 10.89 -7.26 -8.15
N ALA A 65 11.39 -8.43 -7.79
CA ALA A 65 12.82 -8.77 -7.82
C ALA A 65 13.55 -8.42 -9.14
N PRO A 66 12.93 -8.50 -10.35
CA PRO A 66 13.57 -8.07 -11.60
C PRO A 66 13.90 -6.57 -11.65
N LEU A 67 13.31 -5.74 -10.80
CA LEU A 67 13.59 -4.29 -10.74
C LEU A 67 14.86 -3.96 -9.95
N LYS A 68 15.43 -4.94 -9.25
CA LYS A 68 16.69 -4.84 -8.51
C LYS A 68 17.80 -5.59 -9.23
N CYS A 69 19.03 -5.11 -9.15
CA CYS A 69 20.20 -5.86 -9.60
C CYS A 69 20.98 -6.41 -8.40
N PRO A 70 21.76 -7.50 -8.58
CA PRO A 70 22.50 -8.14 -7.48
C PRO A 70 23.77 -7.36 -7.11
N LYS A 71 23.62 -6.05 -6.95
CA LYS A 71 24.67 -5.15 -6.46
C LYS A 71 24.19 -4.52 -5.15
N MET A 72 24.89 -4.84 -4.10
CA MET A 72 24.60 -4.34 -2.77
C MET A 72 24.97 -2.85 -2.67
N THR A 73 24.09 -2.09 -2.06
CA THR A 73 24.33 -0.69 -1.66
C THR A 73 24.21 -0.58 -0.15
N GLU A 74 24.97 0.32 0.43
CA GLU A 74 24.93 0.61 1.88
C GLU A 74 24.60 2.08 2.07
N GLN A 75 23.68 2.35 2.99
CA GLN A 75 23.32 3.70 3.40
C GLN A 75 23.02 3.70 4.91
N ASN A 76 23.83 4.40 5.69
CA ASN A 76 23.68 4.54 7.13
C ASN A 76 23.59 3.20 7.87
N GLY A 77 24.42 2.21 7.51
CA GLY A 77 24.42 0.87 8.08
C GLY A 77 23.30 -0.04 7.60
N ASN A 78 22.43 0.43 6.72
CA ASN A 78 21.40 -0.39 6.09
C ASN A 78 21.86 -0.83 4.71
N TYR A 79 21.60 -2.07 4.38
CA TYR A 79 21.97 -2.69 3.11
C TYR A 79 20.73 -2.95 2.27
N ASP A 80 20.79 -2.60 1.00
CA ASP A 80 19.75 -2.89 -0.01
C ASP A 80 20.41 -3.26 -1.33
N LEU A 81 19.61 -3.68 -2.29
CA LEU A 81 20.04 -3.94 -3.66
C LEU A 81 19.83 -2.69 -4.52
N GLN A 82 20.75 -2.45 -5.43
CA GLN A 82 20.62 -1.34 -6.37
C GLN A 82 19.41 -1.53 -7.28
N ASP A 83 18.62 -0.47 -7.49
CA ASP A 83 17.57 -0.46 -8.50
C ASP A 83 18.16 -0.51 -9.92
N VAL A 84 17.54 -1.26 -10.82
CA VAL A 84 17.92 -1.32 -12.25
C VAL A 84 17.76 0.05 -12.91
N LYS A 85 16.70 0.79 -12.55
CA LYS A 85 16.48 2.18 -12.97
C LYS A 85 16.39 3.06 -11.73
N ALA A 86 16.94 4.26 -11.82
CA ALA A 86 16.72 5.26 -10.77
C ALA A 86 15.22 5.53 -10.62
N LYS A 87 14.71 5.44 -9.38
CA LYS A 87 13.29 5.64 -9.08
C LYS A 87 13.04 7.07 -8.65
N THR A 88 12.14 7.74 -9.34
CA THR A 88 11.54 9.02 -8.94
C THR A 88 10.07 8.86 -8.57
N GLN A 89 9.59 7.64 -8.50
CA GLN A 89 8.20 7.30 -8.27
C GLN A 89 7.77 7.67 -6.86
N LYS A 90 6.56 8.20 -6.74
CA LYS A 90 5.89 8.41 -5.45
C LYS A 90 5.09 7.17 -5.09
N PHE A 91 5.11 6.80 -3.82
CA PHE A 91 4.33 5.68 -3.32
C PHE A 91 3.15 6.17 -2.49
N VAL A 92 2.01 5.53 -2.70
CA VAL A 92 0.77 5.75 -1.93
C VAL A 92 0.33 4.41 -1.35
N VAL A 93 0.05 4.38 -0.05
CA VAL A 93 -0.48 3.19 0.63
C VAL A 93 -1.88 3.49 1.13
N ILE A 94 -2.84 2.65 0.76
CA ILE A 94 -4.23 2.73 1.22
C ILE A 94 -4.61 1.40 1.84
N SER A 95 -5.01 1.43 3.11
CA SER A 95 -5.45 0.21 3.79
C SER A 95 -6.63 0.44 4.72
N ASN A 96 -7.39 -0.62 4.93
CA ASN A 96 -8.42 -0.66 5.95
C ASN A 96 -8.36 -1.97 6.75
N CYS A 97 -8.86 -1.92 7.98
CA CYS A 97 -9.06 -3.10 8.82
C CYS A 97 -10.45 -3.12 9.42
N GLY A 98 -10.89 -4.30 9.85
CA GLY A 98 -12.23 -4.50 10.44
C GLY A 98 -12.35 -3.99 11.87
N PHE A 99 -11.26 -3.95 12.62
CA PHE A 99 -11.26 -3.59 14.05
C PHE A 99 -10.86 -2.13 14.30
N PRO A 100 -11.24 -1.55 15.44
CA PRO A 100 -10.74 -0.25 15.88
C PRO A 100 -9.27 -0.35 16.28
N GLY A 101 -8.58 0.81 16.29
CA GLY A 101 -7.18 0.95 16.71
C GLY A 101 -6.20 0.92 15.54
N ASP A 102 -5.18 1.77 15.63
CA ASP A 102 -4.16 1.94 14.59
C ASP A 102 -3.05 0.90 14.67
N ASN A 103 -2.92 0.21 15.81
CA ASN A 103 -2.02 -0.92 16.00
C ASN A 103 -2.23 -2.04 14.97
N ASN A 104 -3.42 -2.13 14.39
CA ASN A 104 -3.71 -3.10 13.33
C ASN A 104 -2.88 -2.89 12.05
N PHE A 105 -2.28 -1.71 11.87
CA PHE A 105 -1.51 -1.37 10.67
C PHE A 105 0.01 -1.41 10.88
N GLU A 106 0.51 -1.65 12.09
CA GLU A 106 1.94 -1.59 12.40
C GLU A 106 2.79 -2.52 11.52
N VAL A 107 2.34 -3.77 11.34
CA VAL A 107 3.07 -4.74 10.50
C VAL A 107 3.05 -4.33 9.03
N LEU A 108 1.92 -3.81 8.53
CA LEU A 108 1.84 -3.31 7.16
C LEU A 108 2.76 -2.08 6.97
N ARG A 109 2.73 -1.11 7.89
CA ARG A 109 3.63 0.06 7.86
C ARG A 109 5.09 -0.35 7.79
N ALA A 110 5.51 -1.26 8.66
CA ALA A 110 6.87 -1.81 8.64
C ALA A 110 7.19 -2.51 7.30
N SER A 111 6.21 -3.25 6.75
CA SER A 111 6.37 -3.97 5.47
C SER A 111 6.48 -3.07 4.24
N VAL A 112 5.96 -1.84 4.29
CA VAL A 112 5.99 -0.89 3.15
C VAL A 112 6.96 0.29 3.37
N ALA A 113 7.57 0.39 4.54
CA ALA A 113 8.48 1.49 4.89
C ALA A 113 9.66 1.65 3.89
N TYR A 114 10.12 0.55 3.29
CA TYR A 114 11.19 0.57 2.28
C TYR A 114 10.83 1.37 1.01
N CYS A 115 9.51 1.56 0.74
CA CYS A 115 9.04 2.37 -0.38
C CYS A 115 9.05 3.87 -0.06
N ASN A 116 9.24 4.28 1.19
CA ASN A 116 9.12 5.65 1.67
C ASN A 116 7.84 6.34 1.14
N PRO A 117 6.64 5.91 1.58
CA PRO A 117 5.38 6.38 1.01
C PRO A 117 5.21 7.90 1.18
N SER A 118 4.82 8.58 0.11
CA SER A 118 4.47 10.02 0.10
C SER A 118 3.08 10.28 0.68
N LEU A 119 2.22 9.27 0.69
CA LEU A 119 0.88 9.34 1.28
C LEU A 119 0.49 7.96 1.84
N GLU A 120 0.07 7.95 3.10
CA GLU A 120 -0.48 6.78 3.76
C GLU A 120 -1.89 7.06 4.26
N ILE A 121 -2.84 6.24 3.87
CA ILE A 121 -4.24 6.33 4.27
C ILE A 121 -4.63 5.02 4.96
N TYR A 122 -4.77 5.04 6.25
CA TYR A 122 -5.15 3.89 7.06
C TYR A 122 -6.52 4.11 7.70
N ARG A 123 -7.47 3.20 7.44
CA ARG A 123 -8.82 3.32 7.97
C ARG A 123 -9.20 2.10 8.79
N ASN A 124 -9.21 2.26 10.10
CA ASN A 124 -9.81 1.28 11.01
C ASN A 124 -11.36 1.30 10.91
N CYS A 125 -12.04 0.35 11.53
CA CYS A 125 -13.50 0.22 11.45
C CYS A 125 -14.04 0.21 10.02
N GLY A 126 -13.36 -0.48 9.10
CA GLY A 126 -13.60 -0.44 7.65
C GLY A 126 -15.02 -0.82 7.21
N LYS A 127 -15.79 -1.53 8.04
CA LYS A 127 -17.22 -1.81 7.75
C LYS A 127 -18.07 -0.54 7.67
N LEU A 128 -17.64 0.55 8.32
CA LEU A 128 -18.35 1.83 8.25
C LEU A 128 -18.31 2.45 6.86
N LEU A 129 -17.30 2.17 6.04
CA LEU A 129 -17.18 2.68 4.67
C LEU A 129 -18.32 2.24 3.74
N LYS A 130 -19.07 1.19 4.13
CA LYS A 130 -20.23 0.68 3.39
C LYS A 130 -21.51 0.68 4.23
N THR A 131 -21.54 1.43 5.32
CA THR A 131 -22.71 1.49 6.21
C THR A 131 -23.86 2.27 5.57
N LYS A 132 -25.08 1.93 6.00
CA LYS A 132 -26.31 2.71 5.73
C LYS A 132 -26.77 3.51 6.94
N ASN A 133 -26.03 3.50 8.05
CA ASN A 133 -26.32 4.31 9.22
C ASN A 133 -26.12 5.80 8.89
N PRO A 134 -27.14 6.68 9.00
CA PRO A 134 -27.04 8.05 8.54
C PRO A 134 -25.92 8.86 9.19
N ILE A 135 -25.72 8.71 10.51
CA ILE A 135 -24.68 9.44 11.27
C ILE A 135 -23.28 9.01 10.80
N ALA A 136 -23.07 7.70 10.62
CA ALA A 136 -21.80 7.21 10.15
C ALA A 136 -21.57 7.56 8.67
N CYS A 137 -22.61 7.57 7.82
CA CYS A 137 -22.51 8.01 6.43
C CYS A 137 -21.99 9.45 6.33
N GLU A 138 -22.55 10.39 7.12
CA GLU A 138 -22.09 11.78 7.11
C GLU A 138 -20.60 11.91 7.46
N LYS A 139 -20.15 11.22 8.51
CA LYS A 139 -18.73 11.22 8.90
C LYS A 139 -17.84 10.57 7.85
N VAL A 140 -18.30 9.49 7.21
CA VAL A 140 -17.57 8.84 6.10
C VAL A 140 -17.45 9.81 4.92
N GLU A 141 -18.50 10.53 4.55
CA GLU A 141 -18.46 11.53 3.48
C GLU A 141 -17.49 12.67 3.79
N GLN A 142 -17.48 13.15 5.03
CA GLN A 142 -16.52 14.16 5.49
C GLN A 142 -15.09 13.63 5.37
N TRP A 143 -14.84 12.40 5.81
CA TRP A 143 -13.53 11.75 5.69
C TRP A 143 -13.11 11.56 4.25
N LEU A 144 -14.01 11.15 3.35
CA LEU A 144 -13.70 11.00 1.92
C LEU A 144 -13.28 12.32 1.27
N LYS A 145 -13.87 13.47 1.69
CA LYS A 145 -13.42 14.79 1.25
C LYS A 145 -11.98 15.09 1.72
N VAL A 146 -11.62 14.64 2.92
CA VAL A 146 -10.22 14.75 3.40
C VAL A 146 -9.29 13.88 2.56
N VAL A 147 -9.69 12.65 2.23
CA VAL A 147 -8.92 11.75 1.36
C VAL A 147 -8.69 12.39 -0.03
N GLU A 148 -9.73 13.00 -0.61
CA GLU A 148 -9.60 13.72 -1.88
C GLU A 148 -8.62 14.89 -1.79
N ARG A 149 -8.71 15.69 -0.72
CA ARG A 149 -7.78 16.80 -0.46
C ARG A 149 -6.34 16.28 -0.30
N ALA A 150 -6.13 15.20 0.44
CA ALA A 150 -4.83 14.57 0.62
C ALA A 150 -4.22 14.14 -0.72
N GLY A 151 -5.02 13.52 -1.59
CA GLY A 151 -4.58 13.14 -2.94
C GLY A 151 -4.19 14.34 -3.80
N ARG A 152 -4.97 15.42 -3.79
CA ARG A 152 -4.68 16.66 -4.51
C ARG A 152 -3.40 17.33 -4.01
N GLU A 153 -3.24 17.44 -2.70
CA GLU A 153 -2.07 18.07 -2.10
C GLU A 153 -0.80 17.27 -2.38
N MET A 154 -0.83 15.96 -2.23
CA MET A 154 0.28 15.07 -2.58
C MET A 154 0.68 15.21 -4.06
N LEU A 155 -0.27 15.33 -4.99
CA LEU A 155 0.01 15.52 -6.40
C LEU A 155 0.72 16.85 -6.68
N VAL A 156 0.27 17.94 -6.04
CA VAL A 156 0.78 19.30 -6.29
C VAL A 156 2.07 19.56 -5.55
N GLN A 157 2.14 19.18 -4.27
CA GLN A 157 3.24 19.54 -3.37
C GLN A 157 4.24 18.39 -3.15
N GLY A 158 3.85 17.15 -3.47
CA GLY A 158 4.66 15.96 -3.26
C GLY A 158 4.52 15.31 -1.88
N ASN A 159 3.87 15.97 -0.96
CA ASN A 159 3.57 15.52 0.40
C ASN A 159 2.20 16.07 0.83
N ILE A 160 1.75 15.74 2.03
CA ILE A 160 0.54 16.29 2.64
C ILE A 160 0.90 17.16 3.85
N SER A 161 0.07 18.17 4.14
CA SER A 161 0.19 19.03 5.30
C SER A 161 -0.20 18.31 6.61
N ALA A 162 0.29 18.80 7.73
CA ALA A 162 0.02 18.21 9.04
C ALA A 162 -1.47 18.19 9.40
N ASP A 163 -2.22 19.23 9.03
CA ASP A 163 -3.67 19.31 9.26
C ASP A 163 -4.44 18.24 8.46
N ILE A 164 -4.03 17.96 7.24
CA ILE A 164 -4.62 16.85 6.45
C ILE A 164 -4.24 15.50 7.04
N ALA A 165 -2.99 15.30 7.46
CA ALA A 165 -2.55 14.08 8.10
C ALA A 165 -3.33 13.79 9.40
N GLU A 166 -3.59 14.81 10.22
CA GLU A 166 -4.44 14.71 11.40
C GLU A 166 -5.90 14.39 11.03
N ALA A 167 -6.46 15.13 10.06
CA ALA A 167 -7.84 14.92 9.62
C ALA A 167 -8.10 13.52 9.02
N LEU A 168 -7.11 12.90 8.39
CA LEU A 168 -7.21 11.51 7.92
C LEU A 168 -7.42 10.51 9.07
N ASN A 169 -6.98 10.85 10.29
CA ASN A 169 -7.12 10.02 11.49
C ASN A 169 -8.42 10.28 12.26
N MET A 170 -9.33 11.12 11.74
CA MET A 170 -10.60 11.43 12.41
C MET A 170 -11.37 10.16 12.79
N GLN A 171 -11.93 10.15 13.99
CA GLN A 171 -12.72 9.02 14.48
C GLN A 171 -14.13 9.04 13.87
N LEU A 172 -14.49 8.00 13.15
CA LEU A 172 -15.82 7.87 12.53
C LEU A 172 -16.90 7.45 13.55
N MET A 173 -16.52 6.64 14.54
CA MET A 173 -17.42 6.10 15.56
C MET A 173 -16.59 5.71 16.79
N SER A 174 -17.15 5.85 18.00
CA SER A 174 -16.48 5.35 19.21
C SER A 174 -16.39 3.82 19.19
N VAL A 175 -15.41 3.27 19.91
CA VAL A 175 -15.23 1.79 20.01
C VAL A 175 -16.49 1.10 20.52
N LYS A 176 -17.16 1.71 21.53
CA LYS A 176 -18.39 1.16 22.12
C LYS A 176 -19.55 1.15 21.10
N GLU A 177 -19.74 2.25 20.37
CA GLU A 177 -20.76 2.34 19.32
C GLU A 177 -20.48 1.38 18.18
N TYR A 178 -19.20 1.23 17.82
CA TYR A 178 -18.79 0.31 16.75
C TYR A 178 -19.00 -1.17 17.15
N ALA A 179 -18.71 -1.55 18.40
CA ALA A 179 -19.01 -2.88 18.90
C ALA A 179 -20.51 -3.16 18.83
N ALA A 180 -21.35 -2.23 19.30
CA ALA A 180 -22.82 -2.34 19.19
C ALA A 180 -23.28 -2.43 17.71
N PHE A 181 -22.67 -1.65 16.80
CA PHE A 181 -22.95 -1.74 15.36
C PHE A 181 -22.61 -3.11 14.77
N LEU A 182 -21.61 -3.80 15.32
CA LEU A 182 -21.22 -5.16 14.92
C LEU A 182 -22.09 -6.25 15.57
N GLY A 183 -22.96 -5.92 16.55
CA GLY A 183 -23.72 -6.87 17.34
C GLY A 183 -22.88 -7.59 18.41
N MET A 184 -21.85 -6.92 18.90
CA MET A 184 -20.90 -7.42 19.93
C MET A 184 -21.12 -6.74 21.25
#